data_2e4b931962d8790c733008334ea1740e
#
_entry.id   2e4b931962d8790c733008334ea1740e
#
_cell.length_a   1.000
_cell.length_b   1.000
_cell.length_c   1.000
_cell.angle_alpha   90.00
_cell.angle_beta   90.00
_cell.angle_gamma   90.00
#
_symmetry.space_group_name_H-M   'P 1'
#
loop_
_entity.id
_entity.type
_entity.pdbx_description
1 polymer ?
#
loop_
_entity_poly.entity_id
_entity_poly.type
_entity_poly.pdbx_seq_one_letter_code
_entity_poly.pdbx_strand_id
1 'polypeptide(L)'
;MKREIRPFVMLNDIDSIYDFADGEVMDEQMSVDTIRIGYPIIDYCKESSHDFPTLEGKPCRSIVTLLLEINRRINIECDKGNNYAPHHKEDYCIEVIKIEDNIANVFVGS
;
A
#
# COMPACT_ATOMS: atom_id res chain seq x y z
N MET A 1 -11.09 -14.90 -3.15
CA MET A 1 -10.42 -14.56 -4.41
C MET A 1 -9.06 -13.99 -4.09
N LYS A 2 -8.05 -14.40 -4.85
CA LYS A 2 -6.67 -13.92 -4.69
C LYS A 2 -6.28 -13.11 -5.90
N ARG A 3 -5.60 -12.00 -5.68
CA ARG A 3 -5.06 -11.19 -6.76
C ARG A 3 -3.72 -10.61 -6.33
N GLU A 4 -2.79 -10.58 -7.26
CA GLU A 4 -1.50 -9.93 -7.06
C GLU A 4 -1.36 -8.81 -8.09
N ILE A 5 -0.97 -7.62 -7.63
CA ILE A 5 -0.64 -6.50 -8.50
C ILE A 5 0.77 -6.02 -8.17
N ARG A 6 1.48 -5.55 -9.19
CA ARG A 6 2.89 -5.15 -9.09
C ARG A 6 3.08 -3.74 -9.63
N PRO A 7 2.67 -2.72 -8.87
CA PRO A 7 2.72 -1.36 -9.38
C PRO A 7 4.13 -0.79 -9.50
N PHE A 8 5.05 -1.17 -8.60
CA PHE A 8 6.41 -0.62 -8.58
C PHE A 8 6.41 0.91 -8.71
N VAL A 9 5.59 1.57 -7.90
CA VAL A 9 5.49 3.02 -7.89
C VAL A 9 6.16 3.58 -6.65
N MET A 10 6.89 4.68 -6.83
CA MET A 10 7.51 5.36 -5.70
C MET A 10 6.46 6.06 -4.86
N LEU A 11 6.72 6.11 -3.55
CA LEU A 11 5.85 6.82 -2.62
C LEU A 11 5.71 8.28 -3.06
N ASN A 12 4.49 8.78 -3.03
CA ASN A 12 4.13 10.16 -3.41
C ASN A 12 4.25 10.47 -4.91
N ASP A 13 4.59 9.50 -5.73
CA ASP A 13 4.55 9.67 -7.18
C ASP A 13 3.13 9.42 -7.69
N ILE A 14 2.28 10.41 -7.50
CA ILE A 14 0.84 10.30 -7.78
C ILE A 14 0.58 10.06 -9.25
N ASP A 15 1.34 10.69 -10.14
CA ASP A 15 1.17 10.50 -11.58
C ASP A 15 1.42 9.04 -11.97
N SER A 16 2.46 8.41 -11.41
CA SER A 16 2.73 6.99 -11.65
C SER A 16 1.63 6.09 -11.13
N ILE A 17 1.00 6.44 -10.01
CA ILE A 17 -0.13 5.70 -9.47
C ILE A 17 -1.28 5.70 -10.48
N TYR A 18 -1.64 6.88 -11.01
CA TYR A 18 -2.72 6.98 -11.99
C TYR A 18 -2.36 6.29 -13.30
N ASP A 19 -1.12 6.43 -13.77
CA ASP A 19 -0.66 5.77 -15.00
C ASP A 19 -0.74 4.25 -14.88
N PHE A 20 -0.31 3.70 -13.75
CA PHE A 20 -0.42 2.26 -13.51
C PHE A 20 -1.88 1.81 -13.50
N ALA A 21 -2.74 2.53 -12.79
CA ALA A 21 -4.15 2.18 -12.67
C ALA A 21 -4.87 2.23 -14.02
N ASP A 22 -4.53 3.18 -14.86
CA ASP A 22 -5.11 3.30 -16.21
C ASP A 22 -4.67 2.14 -17.10
N GLY A 23 -3.45 1.63 -16.91
CA GLY A 23 -2.92 0.50 -17.68
C GLY A 23 -3.38 -0.87 -17.20
N GLU A 24 -4.01 -0.95 -16.03
CA GLU A 24 -4.45 -2.21 -15.43
C GLU A 24 -5.91 -2.49 -15.74
N VAL A 25 -6.23 -3.78 -15.87
CA VAL A 25 -7.62 -4.21 -15.93
C VAL A 25 -8.22 -4.08 -14.54
N MET A 26 -9.14 -3.16 -14.38
CA MET A 26 -9.80 -2.91 -13.11
C MET A 26 -10.81 -4.01 -12.81
N ASP A 27 -10.74 -4.57 -11.63
CA ASP A 27 -11.77 -5.50 -11.13
C ASP A 27 -12.74 -4.71 -10.26
N GLU A 28 -13.91 -4.38 -10.81
CA GLU A 28 -14.94 -3.63 -10.09
C GLU A 28 -15.48 -4.39 -8.89
N GLN A 29 -15.26 -5.70 -8.83
CA GLN A 29 -15.67 -6.51 -7.71
C GLN A 29 -14.63 -6.50 -6.58
N MET A 30 -13.46 -5.96 -6.83
CA MET A 30 -12.42 -5.89 -5.81
C MET A 30 -12.86 -4.96 -4.69
N SER A 31 -12.77 -5.46 -3.48
CA SER A 31 -13.10 -4.68 -2.29
C SER A 31 -12.04 -4.98 -1.23
N VAL A 32 -11.33 -3.96 -0.80
CA VAL A 32 -10.31 -4.07 0.23
C VAL A 32 -10.72 -3.18 1.40
N ASP A 33 -10.93 -3.79 2.55
CA ASP A 33 -11.31 -3.08 3.77
C ASP A 33 -10.15 -2.96 4.76
N THR A 34 -9.09 -3.73 4.58
CA THR A 34 -7.92 -3.74 5.45
C THR A 34 -6.65 -3.73 4.62
N ILE A 35 -5.72 -2.86 4.98
CA ILE A 35 -4.40 -2.78 4.38
C ILE A 35 -3.40 -3.27 5.43
N ARG A 36 -2.60 -4.28 5.07
CA ARG A 36 -1.57 -4.83 5.95
C ARG A 36 -0.21 -4.40 5.46
N ILE A 37 0.49 -3.62 6.28
CA ILE A 37 1.82 -3.10 5.96
C ILE A 37 2.78 -3.59 7.03
N GLY A 38 3.91 -4.15 6.61
CA GLY A 38 4.92 -4.68 7.52
C GLY A 38 6.23 -3.92 7.44
N TYR A 39 7.29 -4.62 7.80
CA TYR A 39 8.65 -4.14 7.69
C TYR A 39 8.95 -3.71 6.23
N PRO A 40 9.70 -2.61 6.00
CA PRO A 40 10.39 -1.77 7.00
C PRO A 40 9.56 -0.57 7.51
N ILE A 41 8.32 -0.43 7.10
CA ILE A 41 7.49 0.71 7.53
C ILE A 41 7.06 0.53 8.98
N ILE A 42 6.53 -0.64 9.30
CA ILE A 42 6.02 -0.95 10.63
C ILE A 42 6.99 -1.91 11.32
N ASP A 43 7.36 -1.58 12.55
CA ASP A 43 8.23 -2.42 13.36
C ASP A 43 9.49 -2.88 12.62
N TYR A 44 10.35 -1.93 12.32
CA TYR A 44 11.58 -2.18 11.56
C TYR A 44 12.54 -3.17 12.24
N CYS A 45 12.34 -3.46 13.50
CA CYS A 45 13.19 -4.39 14.23
C CYS A 45 12.78 -5.86 14.04
N LYS A 46 11.62 -6.10 13.47
CA LYS A 46 11.03 -7.44 13.34
C LYS A 46 10.24 -7.56 12.06
N GLU A 47 10.04 -8.77 11.61
CA GLU A 47 9.24 -9.07 10.44
C GLU A 47 7.75 -9.11 10.78
N SER A 48 7.28 -8.09 11.45
CA SER A 48 5.87 -7.99 11.82
C SER A 48 5.11 -7.10 10.85
N SER A 49 3.81 -7.23 10.90
CA SER A 49 2.92 -6.41 10.09
C SER A 49 1.74 -5.95 10.93
N HIS A 50 1.17 -4.82 10.55
CA HIS A 50 0.01 -4.26 11.21
C HIS A 50 -1.13 -4.08 10.21
N ASP A 51 -2.33 -4.28 10.70
CA ASP A 51 -3.55 -4.11 9.91
C ASP A 51 -4.08 -2.71 10.11
N PHE A 52 -4.31 -2.03 9.00
CA PHE A 52 -4.89 -0.69 9.00
C PHE A 52 -6.22 -0.75 8.27
N PRO A 53 -7.32 -0.37 8.92
CA PRO A 53 -8.59 -0.25 8.22
C PRO A 53 -8.52 0.85 7.18
N THR A 54 -9.35 0.75 6.16
CA THR A 54 -9.45 1.79 5.15
C THR A 54 -10.04 3.07 5.74
N LEU A 55 -9.80 4.19 5.05
CA LEU A 55 -10.24 5.50 5.50
C LEU A 55 -11.75 5.52 5.76
N GLU A 56 -12.13 5.98 6.95
CA GLU A 56 -13.54 6.12 7.37
C GLU A 56 -14.34 4.82 7.26
N GLY A 57 -13.67 3.67 7.29
CA GLY A 57 -14.35 2.39 7.19
C GLY A 57 -14.95 2.07 5.82
N LYS A 58 -14.59 2.84 4.80
CA LYS A 58 -15.07 2.62 3.44
C LYS A 58 -14.09 1.72 2.68
N PRO A 59 -14.56 0.60 2.13
CA PRO A 59 -13.69 -0.27 1.36
C PRO A 59 -13.18 0.40 0.09
N CYS A 60 -11.93 0.10 -0.27
CA CYS A 60 -11.38 0.48 -1.57
C CYS A 60 -11.92 -0.47 -2.63
N ARG A 61 -12.51 0.06 -3.69
CA ARG A 61 -13.16 -0.72 -4.74
C ARG A 61 -12.51 -0.56 -6.10
N SER A 62 -11.36 0.10 -6.16
CA SER A 62 -10.60 0.25 -7.39
C SER A 62 -9.12 0.25 -7.07
N ILE A 63 -8.30 -0.07 -8.08
CA ILE A 63 -6.85 -0.09 -7.90
C ILE A 63 -6.34 1.31 -7.57
N VAL A 64 -6.86 2.35 -8.20
CA VAL A 64 -6.41 3.71 -7.94
C VAL A 64 -6.71 4.13 -6.50
N THR A 65 -7.92 3.89 -6.00
CA THR A 65 -8.26 4.21 -4.61
C THR A 65 -7.43 3.41 -3.62
N LEU A 66 -7.18 2.14 -3.93
CA LEU A 66 -6.34 1.30 -3.08
C LEU A 66 -4.91 1.85 -3.00
N LEU A 67 -4.31 2.18 -4.14
CA LEU A 67 -2.94 2.71 -4.16
C LEU A 67 -2.85 4.06 -3.46
N LEU A 68 -3.82 4.94 -3.66
CA LEU A 68 -3.85 6.23 -2.98
C LEU A 68 -3.98 6.06 -1.46
N GLU A 69 -4.81 5.13 -1.01
CA GLU A 69 -4.95 4.85 0.42
C GLU A 69 -3.68 4.26 1.02
N ILE A 70 -3.03 3.33 0.31
CA ILE A 70 -1.74 2.77 0.74
C ILE A 70 -0.70 3.89 0.85
N ASN A 71 -0.63 4.73 -0.16
CA ASN A 71 0.29 5.88 -0.18
C ASN A 71 0.06 6.79 1.03
N ARG A 72 -1.20 7.12 1.31
CA ARG A 72 -1.57 7.94 2.45
C ARG A 72 -1.15 7.28 3.76
N ARG A 73 -1.42 5.99 3.91
CA ARG A 73 -1.12 5.27 5.15
C ARG A 73 0.38 5.18 5.40
N ILE A 74 1.17 4.92 4.37
CA ILE A 74 2.63 4.87 4.49
C ILE A 74 3.17 6.23 4.93
N ASN A 75 2.67 7.33 4.34
CA ASN A 75 3.08 8.66 4.75
C ASN A 75 2.79 8.92 6.22
N ILE A 76 1.59 8.54 6.69
CA ILE A 76 1.22 8.73 8.09
C ILE A 76 2.19 7.98 9.01
N GLU A 77 2.50 6.73 8.68
CA GLU A 77 3.40 5.92 9.51
C GLU A 77 4.83 6.48 9.50
N CYS A 78 5.33 6.91 8.35
CA CYS A 78 6.64 7.55 8.25
C CYS A 78 6.69 8.84 9.07
N ASP A 79 5.64 9.64 9.02
CA ASP A 79 5.57 10.90 9.76
C ASP A 79 5.49 10.68 11.28
N LYS A 80 5.04 9.51 11.71
CA LYS A 80 5.08 9.09 13.13
C LYS A 80 6.45 8.56 13.54
N GLY A 81 7.38 8.42 12.59
CA GLY A 81 8.70 7.84 12.85
C GLY A 81 8.73 6.32 12.77
N ASN A 82 7.69 5.68 12.26
CA ASN A 82 7.61 4.22 12.14
C ASN A 82 8.23 3.71 10.85
N ASN A 83 9.34 4.29 10.45
CA ASN A 83 10.07 3.86 9.27
C ASN A 83 11.50 3.49 9.64
N TYR A 84 12.08 2.58 8.86
CA TYR A 84 13.44 2.11 9.10
C TYR A 84 14.46 3.22 8.80
N ALA A 85 15.24 3.61 9.80
CA ALA A 85 16.37 4.51 9.61
C ALA A 85 17.55 3.71 9.03
N PRO A 86 18.30 4.25 8.05
CA PRO A 86 18.30 5.63 7.55
C PRO A 86 17.40 5.93 6.36
N HIS A 87 16.41 5.10 6.07
CA HIS A 87 15.56 5.29 4.92
C HIS A 87 14.66 6.53 5.09
N HIS A 88 14.46 7.25 4.00
CA HIS A 88 13.55 8.39 3.92
C HIS A 88 12.31 7.95 3.15
N LYS A 89 11.16 8.58 3.40
CA LYS A 89 9.92 8.16 2.76
C LYS A 89 9.95 8.23 1.23
N GLU A 90 10.70 9.17 0.66
CA GLU A 90 10.88 9.25 -0.80
C GLU A 90 11.70 8.10 -1.39
N ASP A 91 12.36 7.31 -0.56
CA ASP A 91 13.11 6.14 -1.02
C ASP A 91 12.24 4.89 -1.11
N TYR A 92 11.02 4.93 -0.59
CA TYR A 92 10.14 3.76 -0.58
C TYR A 92 9.42 3.57 -1.91
N CYS A 93 9.30 2.32 -2.29
CA CYS A 93 8.59 1.90 -3.49
C CYS A 93 7.50 0.90 -3.11
N ILE A 94 6.27 1.14 -3.52
CA ILE A 94 5.19 0.17 -3.37
C ILE A 94 5.38 -0.86 -4.48
N GLU A 95 5.92 -2.02 -4.13
CA GLU A 95 6.35 -3.00 -5.12
C GLU A 95 5.25 -3.98 -5.50
N VAL A 96 4.69 -4.65 -4.51
CA VAL A 96 3.72 -5.72 -4.74
C VAL A 96 2.60 -5.61 -3.74
N ILE A 97 1.38 -5.85 -4.19
CA ILE A 97 0.20 -5.92 -3.32
C ILE A 97 -0.48 -7.26 -3.59
N LYS A 98 -0.62 -8.06 -2.55
CA LYS A 98 -1.34 -9.34 -2.62
C LYS A 98 -2.67 -9.19 -1.90
N ILE A 99 -3.76 -9.36 -2.64
CA ILE A 99 -5.12 -9.18 -2.12
C ILE A 99 -5.76 -10.55 -1.91
N GLU A 100 -6.22 -10.80 -0.70
CA GLU A 100 -6.93 -12.02 -0.33
C GLU A 100 -7.88 -11.70 0.83
N ASP A 101 -9.11 -12.18 0.76
CA ASP A 101 -10.11 -12.03 1.82
C ASP A 101 -10.31 -10.57 2.24
N ASN A 102 -10.37 -9.67 1.27
CA ASN A 102 -10.54 -8.24 1.48
C ASN A 102 -9.35 -7.56 2.18
N ILE A 103 -8.22 -8.24 2.27
CA ILE A 103 -6.99 -7.70 2.86
C ILE A 103 -5.96 -7.49 1.76
N ALA A 104 -5.39 -6.31 1.70
CA ALA A 104 -4.27 -6.01 0.82
C ALA A 104 -2.97 -6.09 1.61
N ASN A 105 -2.16 -7.10 1.32
CA ASN A 105 -0.84 -7.25 1.90
C ASN A 105 0.16 -6.48 1.03
N VAL A 106 0.77 -5.45 1.60
CA VAL A 106 1.63 -4.51 0.88
C VAL A 106 3.09 -4.79 1.16
N PHE A 107 3.86 -4.97 0.08
CA PHE A 107 5.29 -5.19 0.14
C PHE A 107 5.99 -3.95 -0.41
N VAL A 108 6.82 -3.34 0.44
CA VAL A 108 7.48 -2.07 0.16
C VAL A 108 8.98 -2.30 0.12
N GLY A 109 9.62 -1.79 -0.94
CA GLY A 109 11.07 -1.78 -1.07
C GLY A 109 11.65 -0.38 -0.88
N SER A 110 12.96 -0.30 -0.87
CA SER A 110 13.64 0.98 -0.75
C SER A 110 14.87 1.05 -1.65
#